data_4412f804b9f7f3f1e056f18a47eb2cbd
#
_entry.id   4412f804b9f7f3f1e056f18a47eb2cbd
#
_cell.length_a   1.000
_cell.length_b   1.000
_cell.length_c   1.000
_cell.angle_alpha   90.00
_cell.angle_beta   90.00
_cell.angle_gamma   90.00
#
_symmetry.space_group_name_H-M   'P 1'
#
loop_
_entity.id
_entity.type
_entity.pdbx_description
1 polymer ?
#
loop_
_entity_poly.entity_id
_entity_poly.type
_entity_poly.pdbx_seq_one_letter_code
_entity_poly.pdbx_strand_id
1 'polypeptide(L)'
;EKIRQDGFSIVKDKPINYGQQIAVQFCEAKASVNIYNGKKGLTHVYNGDSALKQRLMLVLEGVQNASEELQPAAAGATVSNGLWAGSAESGKGDFFGSLDEAGPVGGHTTAAKLQAAGVKDCKLLTDKKILELEDVIKATVVDYSVLELKPKIYNLRYEQVAAAGGKLNQLLGYGHVAALSQVLERQKDCHSALIDQFTQSTVNLKALQQRFPGCSVRQQPKAE
;
A
#
# COMPACT_ATOMS: atom_id res chain seq x y z
N GLU A 1 -0.49 31.91 3.14
CA GLU A 1 0.70 32.54 3.75
C GLU A 1 1.70 31.46 4.18
N LYS A 2 1.32 30.47 5.01
CA LYS A 2 2.18 29.34 5.43
C LYS A 2 2.86 28.60 4.27
N ILE A 3 2.12 28.33 3.19
CA ILE A 3 2.65 27.63 1.99
C ILE A 3 3.79 28.40 1.35
N ARG A 4 3.70 29.74 1.27
CA ARG A 4 4.77 30.58 0.69
C ARG A 4 5.98 30.68 1.60
N GLN A 5 5.78 30.74 2.91
CA GLN A 5 6.88 30.79 3.90
C GLN A 5 7.76 29.55 3.84
N ASP A 6 7.21 28.39 3.46
CA ASP A 6 7.93 27.13 3.32
C ASP A 6 8.57 26.92 1.92
N GLY A 7 8.64 27.99 1.13
CA GLY A 7 9.34 27.98 -0.17
C GLY A 7 8.56 27.38 -1.33
N PHE A 8 7.26 27.15 -1.18
CA PHE A 8 6.43 26.71 -2.30
C PHE A 8 5.98 27.89 -3.18
N SER A 9 6.03 27.68 -4.48
CA SER A 9 5.38 28.60 -5.45
C SER A 9 3.95 28.17 -5.69
N ILE A 10 2.97 29.05 -5.44
CA ILE A 10 1.58 28.78 -5.80
C ILE A 10 1.41 29.01 -7.30
N VAL A 11 1.12 27.92 -8.03
CA VAL A 11 0.97 27.95 -9.51
C VAL A 11 -0.47 28.18 -9.90
N LYS A 12 -1.42 27.77 -9.07
CA LYS A 12 -2.85 27.92 -9.32
C LYS A 12 -3.61 27.97 -8.02
N ASP A 13 -4.55 28.90 -7.94
CA ASP A 13 -5.51 29.03 -6.88
C ASP A 13 -6.87 29.27 -7.52
N LYS A 14 -7.81 28.34 -7.37
CA LYS A 14 -9.12 28.42 -8.00
C LYS A 14 -10.23 27.84 -7.13
N PRO A 15 -11.44 28.40 -7.18
CA PRO A 15 -12.59 27.76 -6.59
C PRO A 15 -12.92 26.44 -7.31
N ILE A 16 -13.40 25.47 -6.54
CA ILE A 16 -13.95 24.19 -7.01
C ILE A 16 -15.30 23.96 -6.33
N ASN A 17 -16.07 22.98 -6.80
CA ASN A 17 -17.35 22.65 -6.17
C ASN A 17 -17.15 22.33 -4.70
N TYR A 18 -17.80 23.10 -3.82
CA TYR A 18 -17.75 23.00 -2.36
C TYR A 18 -16.38 23.28 -1.72
N GLY A 19 -15.45 23.97 -2.41
CA GLY A 19 -14.13 24.22 -1.85
C GLY A 19 -13.20 25.03 -2.74
N GLN A 20 -11.92 24.92 -2.45
CA GLN A 20 -10.83 25.62 -3.14
C GLN A 20 -9.69 24.66 -3.48
N GLN A 21 -9.12 24.77 -4.65
CA GLN A 21 -7.93 24.05 -5.07
C GLN A 21 -6.73 24.98 -5.13
N ILE A 22 -5.66 24.61 -4.42
CA ILE A 22 -4.37 25.29 -4.47
C ILE A 22 -3.37 24.30 -5.08
N ALA A 23 -2.78 24.67 -6.23
CA ALA A 23 -1.69 23.92 -6.82
C ALA A 23 -0.37 24.63 -6.53
N VAL A 24 0.62 23.86 -6.13
CA VAL A 24 1.95 24.33 -5.75
C VAL A 24 3.03 23.64 -6.55
N GLN A 25 4.16 24.33 -6.71
CA GLN A 25 5.37 23.81 -7.30
C GLN A 25 6.55 24.08 -6.39
N PHE A 26 7.45 23.11 -6.30
CA PHE A 26 8.75 23.24 -5.65
C PHE A 26 9.80 22.55 -6.52
N CYS A 27 10.77 23.32 -7.03
CA CYS A 27 11.64 22.88 -8.12
C CYS A 27 10.81 22.36 -9.31
N GLU A 28 11.05 21.14 -9.77
CA GLU A 28 10.31 20.52 -10.87
C GLU A 28 9.05 19.75 -10.43
N ALA A 29 8.92 19.46 -9.12
CA ALA A 29 7.79 18.72 -8.57
C ALA A 29 6.53 19.59 -8.44
N LYS A 30 5.36 18.98 -8.66
CA LYS A 30 4.06 19.65 -8.58
C LYS A 30 3.12 18.87 -7.65
N ALA A 31 2.38 19.58 -6.81
CA ALA A 31 1.34 19.02 -5.97
C ALA A 31 0.14 19.97 -5.90
N SER A 32 -0.99 19.47 -5.40
CA SER A 32 -2.16 20.31 -5.12
C SER A 32 -2.90 19.84 -3.89
N VAL A 33 -3.57 20.76 -3.22
CA VAL A 33 -4.51 20.49 -2.16
C VAL A 33 -5.89 21.02 -2.55
N ASN A 34 -6.91 20.19 -2.41
CA ASN A 34 -8.30 20.60 -2.47
C ASN A 34 -8.81 20.74 -1.04
N ILE A 35 -9.29 21.91 -0.69
CA ILE A 35 -9.80 22.25 0.63
C ILE A 35 -11.31 22.35 0.52
N TYR A 36 -12.03 21.48 1.23
CA TYR A 36 -13.48 21.46 1.27
C TYR A 36 -13.99 21.94 2.61
N ASN A 37 -15.02 22.79 2.60
CA ASN A 37 -15.69 23.25 3.82
C ASN A 37 -17.02 22.52 3.97
N GLY A 38 -17.03 21.46 4.77
CA GLY A 38 -18.20 20.62 4.98
C GLY A 38 -18.83 20.81 6.36
N LYS A 39 -19.96 20.16 6.61
CA LYS A 39 -20.67 20.21 7.91
C LYS A 39 -19.83 19.73 9.11
N LYS A 40 -18.77 18.95 8.84
CA LYS A 40 -17.83 18.42 9.87
C LYS A 40 -16.52 19.22 9.96
N GLY A 41 -16.43 20.39 9.31
CA GLY A 41 -15.23 21.22 9.25
C GLY A 41 -14.49 21.13 7.92
N LEU A 42 -13.24 21.63 7.94
CA LEU A 42 -12.37 21.63 6.76
C LEU A 42 -11.81 20.22 6.51
N THR A 43 -11.84 19.81 5.25
CA THR A 43 -11.24 18.54 4.79
C THR A 43 -10.25 18.85 3.69
N HIS A 44 -9.05 18.25 3.78
CA HIS A 44 -7.98 18.42 2.81
C HIS A 44 -7.80 17.14 1.99
N VAL A 45 -7.69 17.27 0.67
CA VAL A 45 -7.37 16.17 -0.25
C VAL A 45 -6.14 16.57 -1.06
N TYR A 46 -5.06 15.83 -0.89
CA TYR A 46 -3.76 16.12 -1.48
C TYR A 46 -3.49 15.23 -2.70
N ASN A 47 -2.98 15.85 -3.79
CA ASN A 47 -2.65 15.16 -5.04
C ASN A 47 -1.29 15.63 -5.58
N GLY A 48 -0.63 14.79 -6.37
CA GLY A 48 0.62 15.13 -7.04
C GLY A 48 1.82 14.35 -6.52
N ASP A 49 3.02 14.90 -6.72
CA ASP A 49 4.28 14.29 -6.28
C ASP A 49 4.26 13.87 -4.81
N SER A 50 4.75 12.69 -4.52
CA SER A 50 4.61 12.04 -3.22
C SER A 50 5.31 12.80 -2.09
N ALA A 51 6.55 13.23 -2.32
CA ALA A 51 7.35 13.95 -1.33
C ALA A 51 6.80 15.37 -1.11
N LEU A 52 6.41 16.04 -2.22
CA LEU A 52 5.86 17.39 -2.16
C LEU A 52 4.50 17.43 -1.48
N LYS A 53 3.69 16.41 -1.71
CA LYS A 53 2.38 16.22 -1.06
C LYS A 53 2.52 16.09 0.45
N GLN A 54 3.45 15.26 0.93
CA GLN A 54 3.72 15.10 2.36
C GLN A 54 4.17 16.41 3.01
N ARG A 55 5.11 17.11 2.38
CA ARG A 55 5.58 18.42 2.86
C ARG A 55 4.44 19.43 2.91
N LEU A 56 3.56 19.43 1.92
CA LEU A 56 2.38 20.30 1.88
C LEU A 56 1.39 19.99 3.02
N MET A 57 1.20 18.70 3.34
CA MET A 57 0.39 18.26 4.49
C MET A 57 0.97 18.77 5.81
N LEU A 58 2.27 18.63 6.04
CA LEU A 58 2.96 19.12 7.25
C LEU A 58 2.77 20.62 7.43
N VAL A 59 2.89 21.38 6.37
CA VAL A 59 2.74 22.85 6.39
C VAL A 59 1.32 23.29 6.74
N LEU A 60 0.33 22.59 6.20
CA LEU A 60 -1.09 23.00 6.36
C LEU A 60 -1.73 22.48 7.64
N GLU A 61 -1.45 21.26 8.02
CA GLU A 61 -2.11 20.58 9.13
C GLU A 61 -1.33 20.67 10.45
N GLY A 62 -0.08 21.10 10.39
CA GLY A 62 0.75 21.30 11.58
C GLY A 62 0.98 20.02 12.38
N VAL A 63 0.92 18.87 11.73
CA VAL A 63 0.99 17.56 12.37
C VAL A 63 2.43 17.30 12.82
N GLN A 64 2.69 17.56 14.10
CA GLN A 64 3.92 17.16 14.78
C GLN A 64 4.03 15.64 15.01
N ASN A 65 3.12 14.84 14.45
CA ASN A 65 3.10 13.37 14.59
C ASN A 65 3.50 12.64 13.30
N ALA A 66 4.14 13.30 12.36
CA ALA A 66 4.79 12.64 11.22
C ALA A 66 6.31 12.51 11.42
N SER A 67 6.79 12.53 12.67
CA SER A 67 8.15 12.12 13.03
C SER A 67 8.28 10.62 13.30
N GLU A 68 7.30 9.80 13.01
CA GLU A 68 7.57 8.46 12.54
C GLU A 68 7.79 8.56 11.03
N GLU A 69 9.02 8.88 10.71
CA GLU A 69 9.74 8.74 9.49
C GLU A 69 9.04 7.88 8.44
N LEU A 70 8.43 8.53 7.45
CA LEU A 70 8.41 7.98 6.11
C LEU A 70 9.84 8.08 5.58
N GLN A 71 10.71 7.28 6.14
CA GLN A 71 11.91 6.87 5.43
C GLN A 71 11.43 6.19 4.14
N PRO A 72 12.08 6.49 3.00
CA PRO A 72 11.92 5.63 1.85
C PRO A 72 12.15 4.21 2.37
N ALA A 73 11.31 3.26 1.95
CA ALA A 73 11.32 1.88 2.46
C ALA A 73 12.66 1.13 2.19
N ALA A 74 13.76 1.83 2.12
CA ALA A 74 15.11 1.35 1.85
C ALA A 74 16.22 1.94 2.73
N ALA A 75 15.96 2.89 3.66
CA ALA A 75 17.08 3.44 4.44
C ALA A 75 16.63 3.81 5.85
N GLY A 76 16.65 2.86 6.79
CA GLY A 76 16.59 3.20 8.21
C GLY A 76 15.79 2.28 9.13
N ALA A 77 15.22 1.19 8.67
CA ALA A 77 15.00 0.09 9.59
C ALA A 77 16.39 -0.34 10.05
N THR A 78 16.66 -0.34 11.36
CA THR A 78 17.75 -1.12 11.91
C THR A 78 17.78 -2.43 11.14
N VAL A 79 18.91 -2.68 10.44
CA VAL A 79 19.10 -3.85 9.58
C VAL A 79 19.01 -5.08 10.48
N SER A 80 17.81 -5.51 10.80
CA SER A 80 17.61 -6.87 11.23
C SER A 80 17.84 -7.70 9.97
N ASN A 81 18.85 -8.54 9.95
CA ASN A 81 19.12 -9.50 8.87
C ASN A 81 17.97 -10.52 8.74
N GLY A 82 16.75 -10.14 9.07
CA GLY A 82 15.58 -10.98 9.12
C GLY A 82 14.79 -11.01 7.82
N LEU A 83 13.95 -12.01 7.68
CA LEU A 83 12.97 -12.13 6.62
C LEU A 83 11.73 -11.27 6.94
N TRP A 84 11.14 -10.72 5.89
CA TRP A 84 9.81 -10.11 5.96
C TRP A 84 8.92 -10.62 4.82
N ALA A 85 7.61 -10.57 5.04
CA ALA A 85 6.60 -10.90 4.06
C ALA A 85 5.83 -9.65 3.64
N GLY A 86 5.35 -9.62 2.41
CA GLY A 86 4.39 -8.64 1.92
C GLY A 86 3.16 -9.34 1.36
N SER A 87 2.08 -8.60 1.14
CA SER A 87 0.98 -9.11 0.32
C SER A 87 0.32 -8.01 -0.49
N ALA A 88 -0.05 -8.37 -1.72
CA ALA A 88 -0.74 -7.51 -2.66
C ALA A 88 -1.78 -8.31 -3.45
N GLU A 89 -2.81 -7.60 -3.95
CA GLU A 89 -3.85 -8.19 -4.78
C GLU A 89 -3.72 -7.76 -6.26
N SER A 90 -4.17 -8.64 -7.16
CA SER A 90 -4.37 -8.39 -8.58
C SER A 90 -5.78 -8.81 -9.02
N GLY A 91 -6.32 -8.17 -10.06
CA GLY A 91 -7.67 -8.47 -10.56
C GLY A 91 -8.81 -7.80 -9.81
N LYS A 92 -8.52 -6.94 -8.84
CA LYS A 92 -9.55 -6.19 -8.12
C LYS A 92 -10.20 -5.15 -9.02
N GLY A 93 -11.48 -5.38 -9.31
CA GLY A 93 -12.28 -4.52 -10.20
C GLY A 93 -12.23 -4.91 -11.66
N ASP A 94 -11.49 -5.93 -12.02
CA ASP A 94 -11.49 -6.48 -13.36
C ASP A 94 -12.83 -7.18 -13.66
N PHE A 95 -13.27 -7.06 -14.92
CA PHE A 95 -14.54 -7.66 -15.33
C PHE A 95 -14.38 -9.17 -15.63
N PHE A 96 -13.21 -9.59 -16.07
CA PHE A 96 -12.87 -10.97 -16.36
C PHE A 96 -11.61 -11.38 -15.57
N GLY A 97 -11.49 -12.66 -15.26
CA GLY A 97 -10.34 -13.23 -14.60
C GLY A 97 -10.57 -13.55 -13.14
N SER A 98 -9.53 -13.95 -12.47
CA SER A 98 -9.48 -14.25 -11.05
C SER A 98 -9.17 -12.99 -10.23
N LEU A 99 -9.50 -13.05 -8.96
CA LEU A 99 -8.89 -12.18 -7.95
C LEU A 99 -7.75 -12.98 -7.32
N ASP A 100 -6.54 -12.48 -7.46
CA ASP A 100 -5.34 -13.18 -7.00
C ASP A 100 -4.66 -12.37 -5.90
N GLU A 101 -4.17 -13.05 -4.88
CA GLU A 101 -3.42 -12.47 -3.79
C GLU A 101 -2.12 -13.21 -3.59
N ALA A 102 -1.01 -12.47 -3.64
CA ALA A 102 0.33 -13.02 -3.48
C ALA A 102 0.93 -12.62 -2.13
N GLY A 103 1.71 -13.53 -1.55
CA GLY A 103 2.45 -13.32 -0.31
C GLY A 103 3.92 -13.71 -0.49
N PRO A 104 4.79 -12.85 -1.05
CA PRO A 104 6.23 -13.12 -1.13
C PRO A 104 6.92 -12.92 0.21
N VAL A 105 8.02 -13.65 0.41
CA VAL A 105 8.94 -13.53 1.55
C VAL A 105 10.34 -13.25 1.04
N GLY A 106 11.02 -12.31 1.65
CA GLY A 106 12.40 -11.98 1.33
C GLY A 106 13.11 -11.21 2.43
N GLY A 107 14.32 -10.82 2.16
CA GLY A 107 15.15 -9.97 3.01
C GLY A 107 15.80 -8.86 2.21
N HIS A 108 16.69 -8.09 2.81
CA HIS A 108 17.38 -6.97 2.14
C HIS A 108 18.07 -7.37 0.84
N THR A 109 18.75 -8.53 0.83
CA THR A 109 19.40 -9.05 -0.38
C THR A 109 18.39 -9.37 -1.48
N THR A 110 17.24 -9.93 -1.11
CA THR A 110 16.13 -10.21 -2.03
C THR A 110 15.61 -8.90 -2.62
N ALA A 111 15.30 -7.91 -1.79
CA ALA A 111 14.81 -6.62 -2.24
C ALA A 111 15.79 -5.91 -3.18
N ALA A 112 17.08 -5.89 -2.84
CA ALA A 112 18.13 -5.29 -3.69
C ALA A 112 18.22 -5.98 -5.07
N LYS A 113 18.14 -7.31 -5.13
CA LYS A 113 18.13 -8.06 -6.39
C LYS A 113 16.89 -7.77 -7.23
N LEU A 114 15.71 -7.74 -6.63
CA LEU A 114 14.46 -7.42 -7.30
C LEU A 114 14.47 -5.99 -7.86
N GLN A 115 14.95 -5.02 -7.07
CA GLN A 115 15.10 -3.65 -7.52
C GLN A 115 16.09 -3.51 -8.68
N ALA A 116 17.23 -4.19 -8.62
CA ALA A 116 18.21 -4.23 -9.71
C ALA A 116 17.66 -4.86 -11.00
N ALA A 117 16.76 -5.84 -10.89
CA ALA A 117 16.06 -6.44 -12.03
C ALA A 117 14.95 -5.53 -12.61
N GLY A 118 14.63 -4.41 -11.95
CA GLY A 118 13.61 -3.46 -12.39
C GLY A 118 12.20 -3.75 -11.87
N VAL A 119 12.07 -4.56 -10.82
CA VAL A 119 10.78 -4.76 -10.13
C VAL A 119 10.37 -3.46 -9.45
N LYS A 120 9.16 -3.04 -9.70
CA LYS A 120 8.51 -1.84 -9.14
C LYS A 120 6.99 -1.98 -9.27
N ASP A 121 6.24 -0.97 -8.82
CA ASP A 121 4.77 -0.93 -8.97
C ASP A 121 4.36 -1.35 -10.39
N CYS A 122 3.56 -2.42 -10.49
CA CYS A 122 3.14 -3.02 -11.76
C CYS A 122 2.38 -2.03 -12.66
N LYS A 123 1.71 -1.03 -12.09
CA LYS A 123 1.02 0.04 -12.83
C LYS A 123 1.99 0.91 -13.65
N LEU A 124 3.29 0.83 -13.37
CA LEU A 124 4.37 1.53 -14.09
C LEU A 124 5.10 0.63 -15.10
N LEU A 125 4.64 -0.60 -15.27
CA LEU A 125 5.23 -1.61 -16.15
C LEU A 125 4.27 -1.97 -17.29
N THR A 126 4.83 -2.46 -18.39
CA THR A 126 4.04 -3.07 -19.46
C THR A 126 3.78 -4.55 -19.13
N ASP A 127 2.70 -5.12 -19.65
CA ASP A 127 2.36 -6.54 -19.46
C ASP A 127 3.52 -7.46 -19.87
N LYS A 128 4.18 -7.14 -20.99
CA LYS A 128 5.38 -7.88 -21.41
C LYS A 128 6.46 -7.86 -20.35
N LYS A 129 6.72 -6.71 -19.73
CA LYS A 129 7.75 -6.58 -18.68
C LYS A 129 7.35 -7.31 -17.41
N ILE A 130 6.07 -7.31 -17.06
CA ILE A 130 5.54 -8.05 -15.91
C ILE A 130 5.79 -9.56 -16.10
N LEU A 131 5.47 -10.10 -17.28
CA LEU A 131 5.70 -11.51 -17.61
C LEU A 131 7.20 -11.88 -17.58
N GLU A 132 8.08 -10.98 -18.08
CA GLU A 132 9.53 -11.20 -18.01
C GLU A 132 10.05 -11.22 -16.55
N LEU A 133 9.43 -10.44 -15.66
CA LEU A 133 9.83 -10.35 -14.26
C LEU A 133 9.28 -11.50 -13.41
N GLU A 134 8.27 -12.21 -13.85
CA GLU A 134 7.65 -13.29 -13.08
C GLU A 134 8.66 -14.35 -12.66
N ASP A 135 9.44 -14.87 -13.60
CA ASP A 135 10.45 -15.90 -13.34
C ASP A 135 11.59 -15.35 -12.45
N VAL A 136 11.97 -14.08 -12.67
CA VAL A 136 12.99 -13.41 -11.85
C VAL A 136 12.52 -13.28 -10.40
N ILE A 137 11.27 -12.87 -10.18
CA ILE A 137 10.68 -12.76 -8.85
C ILE A 137 10.64 -14.12 -8.17
N LYS A 138 10.07 -15.14 -8.84
CA LYS A 138 9.97 -16.50 -8.30
C LYS A 138 11.33 -17.09 -7.93
N ALA A 139 12.36 -16.84 -8.74
CA ALA A 139 13.71 -17.32 -8.48
C ALA A 139 14.47 -16.53 -7.39
N THR A 140 14.02 -15.31 -7.07
CA THR A 140 14.75 -14.40 -6.17
C THR A 140 14.18 -14.39 -4.76
N VAL A 141 12.85 -14.51 -4.61
CA VAL A 141 12.20 -14.55 -3.29
C VAL A 141 12.55 -15.84 -2.54
N VAL A 142 12.56 -15.76 -1.22
CA VAL A 142 12.86 -16.93 -0.37
C VAL A 142 11.72 -17.94 -0.40
N ASP A 143 10.49 -17.46 -0.40
CA ASP A 143 9.26 -18.23 -0.50
C ASP A 143 8.14 -17.33 -1.00
N TYR A 144 7.07 -17.91 -1.49
CA TYR A 144 5.86 -17.18 -1.85
C TYR A 144 4.62 -18.07 -1.78
N SER A 145 3.48 -17.44 -1.66
CA SER A 145 2.16 -18.06 -1.85
C SER A 145 1.37 -17.27 -2.87
N VAL A 146 0.48 -17.94 -3.57
CA VAL A 146 -0.54 -17.31 -4.44
C VAL A 146 -1.88 -17.93 -4.10
N LEU A 147 -2.85 -17.11 -3.79
CA LEU A 147 -4.24 -17.49 -3.62
C LEU A 147 -5.03 -17.01 -4.85
N GLU A 148 -5.45 -17.94 -5.68
CA GLU A 148 -6.28 -17.67 -6.85
C GLU A 148 -7.77 -17.87 -6.52
N LEU A 149 -8.54 -16.78 -6.52
CA LEU A 149 -9.99 -16.83 -6.42
C LEU A 149 -10.62 -16.77 -7.81
N LYS A 150 -10.77 -17.92 -8.44
CA LYS A 150 -11.47 -18.05 -9.72
C LYS A 150 -12.89 -17.48 -9.63
N PRO A 151 -13.49 -16.94 -10.71
CA PRO A 151 -14.77 -16.23 -10.66
C PRO A 151 -15.88 -16.97 -9.92
N LYS A 152 -16.00 -18.29 -10.10
CA LYS A 152 -16.99 -19.10 -9.39
C LYS A 152 -16.77 -19.08 -7.87
N ILE A 153 -15.53 -19.19 -7.42
CA ILE A 153 -15.19 -19.19 -5.99
C ILE A 153 -15.31 -17.79 -5.43
N TYR A 154 -14.86 -16.78 -6.18
CA TYR A 154 -15.03 -15.37 -5.81
C TYR A 154 -16.51 -15.04 -5.56
N ASN A 155 -17.40 -15.36 -6.49
CA ASN A 155 -18.82 -15.08 -6.36
C ASN A 155 -19.42 -15.77 -5.11
N LEU A 156 -19.13 -17.06 -4.92
CA LEU A 156 -19.59 -17.80 -3.74
C LEU A 156 -19.11 -17.15 -2.43
N ARG A 157 -17.82 -16.77 -2.36
CA ARG A 157 -17.27 -16.14 -1.16
C ARG A 157 -17.80 -14.74 -0.94
N TYR A 158 -17.98 -13.98 -2.02
CA TYR A 158 -18.56 -12.65 -1.93
C TYR A 158 -20.03 -12.68 -1.48
N GLU A 159 -20.83 -13.61 -1.97
CA GLU A 159 -22.21 -13.83 -1.51
C GLU A 159 -22.26 -14.16 0.00
N GLN A 160 -21.36 -15.02 0.49
CA GLN A 160 -21.26 -15.35 1.92
C GLN A 160 -20.93 -14.10 2.75
N VAL A 161 -19.96 -13.30 2.31
CA VAL A 161 -19.58 -12.05 2.97
C VAL A 161 -20.73 -11.05 2.94
N ALA A 162 -21.41 -10.88 1.81
CA ALA A 162 -22.54 -9.97 1.66
C ALA A 162 -23.74 -10.39 2.52
N ALA A 163 -24.04 -11.69 2.59
CA ALA A 163 -25.11 -12.23 3.45
C ALA A 163 -24.85 -11.97 4.95
N ALA A 164 -23.57 -11.88 5.34
CA ALA A 164 -23.16 -11.49 6.69
C ALA A 164 -23.06 -9.95 6.89
N GLY A 165 -23.55 -9.15 5.94
CA GLY A 165 -23.47 -7.68 5.99
C GLY A 165 -22.09 -7.10 5.67
N GLY A 166 -21.17 -7.93 5.18
CA GLY A 166 -19.82 -7.52 4.82
C GLY A 166 -19.72 -6.90 3.41
N LYS A 167 -18.52 -6.44 3.06
CA LYS A 167 -18.21 -5.80 1.78
C LYS A 167 -16.95 -6.42 1.16
N LEU A 168 -16.65 -6.06 -0.09
CA LEU A 168 -15.47 -6.54 -0.83
C LEU A 168 -14.16 -6.45 -0.03
N ASN A 169 -13.93 -5.37 0.69
CA ASN A 169 -12.74 -5.22 1.51
C ASN A 169 -12.59 -6.30 2.59
N GLN A 170 -13.67 -6.92 3.04
CA GLN A 170 -13.59 -8.05 3.96
C GLN A 170 -13.13 -9.32 3.25
N LEU A 171 -13.60 -9.57 2.03
CA LEU A 171 -13.11 -10.68 1.21
C LEU A 171 -11.61 -10.53 0.89
N LEU A 172 -11.18 -9.35 0.46
CA LEU A 172 -9.77 -9.02 0.26
C LEU A 172 -8.94 -9.29 1.51
N GLY A 173 -9.43 -8.83 2.67
CA GLY A 173 -8.75 -9.08 3.94
C GLY A 173 -8.57 -10.55 4.27
N TYR A 174 -9.55 -11.38 3.98
CA TYR A 174 -9.41 -12.84 4.14
C TYR A 174 -8.35 -13.42 3.23
N GLY A 175 -8.25 -12.96 2.00
CA GLY A 175 -7.27 -13.43 1.06
C GLY A 175 -5.86 -13.04 1.45
N HIS A 176 -5.59 -11.78 1.80
CA HIS A 176 -4.29 -11.36 2.33
C HIS A 176 -3.87 -12.19 3.56
N VAL A 177 -4.80 -12.42 4.51
CA VAL A 177 -4.53 -13.28 5.67
C VAL A 177 -4.21 -14.71 5.24
N ALA A 178 -4.93 -15.25 4.28
CA ALA A 178 -4.70 -16.61 3.79
C ALA A 178 -3.35 -16.74 3.09
N ALA A 179 -3.01 -15.81 2.19
CA ALA A 179 -1.73 -15.80 1.49
C ALA A 179 -0.56 -15.66 2.48
N LEU A 180 -0.60 -14.68 3.37
CA LEU A 180 0.44 -14.50 4.40
C LEU A 180 0.53 -15.67 5.36
N SER A 181 -0.59 -16.26 5.78
CA SER A 181 -0.58 -17.42 6.67
C SER A 181 0.20 -18.59 6.07
N GLN A 182 0.03 -18.86 4.76
CA GLN A 182 0.72 -19.95 4.09
C GLN A 182 2.25 -19.80 4.15
N VAL A 183 2.77 -18.59 3.89
CA VAL A 183 4.22 -18.37 3.93
C VAL A 183 4.75 -18.31 5.36
N LEU A 184 4.03 -17.68 6.31
CA LEU A 184 4.44 -17.59 7.71
C LEU A 184 4.41 -18.95 8.42
N GLU A 185 3.61 -19.91 7.96
CA GLU A 185 3.65 -21.29 8.44
C GLU A 185 4.93 -22.01 8.03
N ARG A 186 5.45 -21.71 6.84
CA ARG A 186 6.69 -22.32 6.31
C ARG A 186 7.94 -21.57 6.76
N GLN A 187 7.88 -20.25 6.83
CA GLN A 187 9.02 -19.36 7.14
C GLN A 187 8.92 -18.82 8.57
N LYS A 188 9.31 -19.64 9.54
CA LYS A 188 9.24 -19.31 10.98
C LYS A 188 10.16 -18.14 11.38
N ASP A 189 11.20 -17.90 10.59
CA ASP A 189 12.16 -16.80 10.80
C ASP A 189 11.69 -15.47 10.18
N CYS A 190 10.46 -15.43 9.69
CA CYS A 190 9.85 -14.19 9.18
C CYS A 190 9.36 -13.34 10.36
N HIS A 191 10.03 -12.21 10.61
CA HIS A 191 9.79 -11.37 11.79
C HIS A 191 8.78 -10.25 11.56
N SER A 192 8.48 -9.93 10.31
CA SER A 192 7.51 -8.89 9.98
C SER A 192 6.70 -9.21 8.73
N ALA A 193 5.46 -8.75 8.71
CA ALA A 193 4.58 -8.83 7.54
C ALA A 193 3.90 -7.48 7.28
N LEU A 194 3.85 -7.09 6.01
CA LEU A 194 3.26 -5.85 5.55
C LEU A 194 2.09 -6.15 4.59
N ILE A 195 0.95 -5.52 4.87
CA ILE A 195 -0.26 -5.60 4.04
C ILE A 195 -0.54 -4.21 3.48
N ASP A 196 -0.88 -4.10 2.20
CA ASP A 196 -1.37 -2.83 1.66
C ASP A 196 -2.68 -2.42 2.32
N GLN A 197 -2.78 -1.13 2.65
CA GLN A 197 -3.94 -0.60 3.36
C GLN A 197 -5.10 -0.30 2.41
N PHE A 198 -5.98 -1.25 2.22
CA PHE A 198 -7.24 -1.10 1.48
C PHE A 198 -8.46 -0.80 2.39
N THR A 199 -8.29 -0.90 3.72
CA THR A 199 -9.33 -0.63 4.72
C THR A 199 -8.74 -0.07 6.01
N GLN A 200 -9.53 0.68 6.76
CA GLN A 200 -9.15 1.12 8.12
C GLN A 200 -9.42 0.05 9.19
N SER A 201 -10.08 -1.05 8.82
CA SER A 201 -10.36 -2.16 9.74
C SER A 201 -9.08 -2.94 10.08
N THR A 202 -8.82 -3.14 11.36
CA THR A 202 -7.66 -3.89 11.85
C THR A 202 -8.00 -5.35 12.22
N VAL A 203 -9.19 -5.84 11.89
CA VAL A 203 -9.64 -7.19 12.28
C VAL A 203 -8.73 -8.26 11.70
N ASN A 204 -8.39 -8.14 10.42
CA ASN A 204 -7.52 -9.09 9.73
C ASN A 204 -6.08 -9.06 10.26
N LEU A 205 -5.56 -7.87 10.59
CA LEU A 205 -4.26 -7.71 11.24
C LEU A 205 -4.22 -8.42 12.60
N LYS A 206 -5.25 -8.22 13.42
CA LYS A 206 -5.33 -8.85 14.75
C LYS A 206 -5.40 -10.36 14.63
N ALA A 207 -6.17 -10.90 13.70
CA ALA A 207 -6.26 -12.33 13.46
C ALA A 207 -4.90 -12.93 13.07
N LEU A 208 -4.19 -12.27 12.14
CA LEU A 208 -2.86 -12.72 11.73
C LEU A 208 -1.83 -12.59 12.86
N GLN A 209 -1.85 -11.47 13.58
CA GLN A 209 -0.96 -11.24 14.73
C GLN A 209 -1.17 -12.27 15.85
N GLN A 210 -2.42 -12.67 16.14
CA GLN A 210 -2.73 -13.70 17.12
C GLN A 210 -2.23 -15.08 16.68
N ARG A 211 -2.33 -15.39 15.39
CA ARG A 211 -1.85 -16.66 14.83
C ARG A 211 -0.33 -16.75 14.77
N PHE A 212 0.34 -15.62 14.55
CA PHE A 212 1.81 -15.52 14.43
C PHE A 212 2.37 -14.47 15.40
N PRO A 213 2.40 -14.75 16.70
CA PRO A 213 2.79 -13.75 17.71
C PRO A 213 4.26 -13.30 17.59
N GLY A 214 5.13 -14.14 16.98
CA GLY A 214 6.53 -13.80 16.71
C GLY A 214 6.75 -12.90 15.46
N CYS A 215 5.70 -12.65 14.68
CA CYS A 215 5.77 -11.82 13.47
C CYS A 215 5.03 -10.49 13.72
N SER A 216 5.72 -9.36 13.56
CA SER A 216 5.11 -8.04 13.63
C SER A 216 4.29 -7.75 12.38
N VAL A 217 2.96 -7.76 12.47
CA VAL A 217 2.07 -7.51 11.33
C VAL A 217 1.65 -6.05 11.28
N ARG A 218 1.86 -5.40 10.14
CA ARG A 218 1.53 -3.99 9.91
C ARG A 218 0.69 -3.82 8.65
N GLN A 219 -0.04 -2.72 8.59
CA GLN A 219 -0.77 -2.28 7.42
C GLN A 219 -0.33 -0.86 7.08
N GLN A 220 0.00 -0.61 5.83
CA GLN A 220 0.51 0.68 5.38
C GLN A 220 -0.11 1.04 4.02
N PRO A 221 -0.53 2.31 3.82
CA PRO A 221 -0.95 2.77 2.51
C PRO A 221 0.20 2.68 1.50
N LYS A 222 -0.08 2.14 0.31
CA LYS A 222 0.93 1.96 -0.75
C LYS A 222 2.14 1.16 -0.28
N ALA A 223 1.89 -0.01 0.25
CA ALA A 223 2.91 -0.97 0.68
C ALA A 223 3.57 -1.70 -0.50
N GLU A 224 3.22 -1.33 -1.74
CA GLU A 224 3.73 -1.84 -3.01
C GLU A 224 5.19 -1.46 -3.26
#